data_53d9e8db18a808973eeb00470c9e1363
#
_entry.id   53d9e8db18a808973eeb00470c9e1363
#
_cell.length_a   1.000
_cell.length_b   1.000
_cell.length_c   1.000
_cell.angle_alpha   90.00
_cell.angle_beta   90.00
_cell.angle_gamma   90.00
#
_symmetry.space_group_name_H-M   'P 1'
#
loop_
_entity.id
_entity.type
_entity.pdbx_description
1 polymer ?
#
loop_
_entity_poly.entity_id
_entity_poly.type
_entity_poly.pdbx_seq_one_letter_code
_entity_poly.pdbx_strand_id
1 'polypeptide(L)'
;MPPHPFDPLSPDEISRAAAIVRPHFGQQQDINFRVITFQEPPKKTMLSFLETPSTQTRPARCARVDVVVEMTDDDEKFALFELLVDLDQGKVVAKLHHAGKHSYIDTEFMQRVEKACLADEGVREQIEGLGLPEGARVVVEPWAYATDGENDMRRRFSMVSQWKAGTCN
;
A
#
# COMPACT_ATOMS: atom_id res chain seq x y z
N MET A 1 15.16 26.65 6.77
CA MET A 1 16.29 25.89 6.20
C MET A 1 15.70 24.75 5.38
N PRO A 2 16.17 24.42 4.19
CA PRO A 2 15.68 23.26 3.48
C PRO A 2 15.95 21.99 4.32
N PRO A 3 15.08 20.96 4.28
CA PRO A 3 15.29 19.75 5.04
C PRO A 3 16.59 19.05 4.62
N HIS A 4 17.20 18.30 5.53
CA HIS A 4 18.37 17.50 5.15
C HIS A 4 18.01 16.55 4.00
N PRO A 5 18.91 16.29 3.01
CA PRO A 5 18.52 15.46 1.85
C PRO A 5 18.08 14.04 2.21
N PHE A 6 18.41 13.55 3.39
CA PHE A 6 18.04 12.19 3.86
C PHE A 6 16.97 12.19 4.95
N ASP A 7 16.39 13.36 5.29
CA ASP A 7 15.26 13.40 6.22
C ASP A 7 14.04 12.67 5.63
N PRO A 8 13.17 12.08 6.44
CA PRO A 8 11.86 11.60 6.01
C PRO A 8 11.10 12.68 5.24
N LEU A 9 10.14 12.27 4.40
CA LEU A 9 9.29 13.23 3.70
C LEU A 9 8.43 14.00 4.70
N SER A 10 8.37 15.32 4.51
CA SER A 10 7.42 16.18 5.22
C SER A 10 5.99 15.96 4.69
N PRO A 11 4.93 16.35 5.45
CA PRO A 11 3.55 16.31 4.97
C PRO A 11 3.34 17.08 3.64
N ASP A 12 4.03 18.20 3.46
CA ASP A 12 3.95 18.99 2.24
C ASP A 12 4.60 18.28 1.06
N GLU A 13 5.72 17.58 1.26
CA GLU A 13 6.38 16.77 0.24
C GLU A 13 5.53 15.56 -0.16
N ILE A 14 4.86 14.91 0.80
CA ILE A 14 3.90 13.83 0.53
C ILE A 14 2.74 14.33 -0.31
N SER A 15 2.14 15.46 0.08
CA SER A 15 1.03 16.09 -0.66
C SER A 15 1.45 16.50 -2.07
N ARG A 16 2.65 17.05 -2.20
CA ARG A 16 3.23 17.44 -3.48
C ARG A 16 3.50 16.23 -4.38
N ALA A 17 4.07 15.15 -3.84
CA ALA A 17 4.28 13.91 -4.59
C ALA A 17 2.95 13.35 -5.14
N ALA A 18 1.90 13.31 -4.31
CA ALA A 18 0.57 12.89 -4.75
C ALA A 18 0.02 13.79 -5.86
N ALA A 19 0.16 15.12 -5.75
CA ALA A 19 -0.29 16.07 -6.77
C ALA A 19 0.46 15.89 -8.11
N ILE A 20 1.76 15.59 -8.08
CA ILE A 20 2.58 15.32 -9.27
C ILE A 20 2.16 14.03 -9.97
N VAL A 21 1.78 13.00 -9.19
CA VAL A 21 1.41 11.68 -9.73
C VAL A 21 0.02 11.65 -10.37
N ARG A 22 -0.97 12.35 -9.80
CA ARG A 22 -2.36 12.31 -10.26
C ARG A 22 -2.55 12.52 -11.77
N PRO A 23 -1.92 13.51 -12.43
CA PRO A 23 -2.11 13.75 -13.86
C PRO A 23 -1.65 12.60 -14.77
N HIS A 24 -0.80 11.68 -14.26
CA HIS A 24 -0.30 10.54 -15.03
C HIS A 24 -1.32 9.42 -15.26
N PHE A 25 -2.51 9.50 -14.64
CA PHE A 25 -3.55 8.49 -14.73
C PHE A 25 -4.89 9.02 -15.26
N GLY A 26 -4.93 10.29 -15.72
CA GLY A 26 -6.14 10.91 -16.22
C GLY A 26 -7.08 11.41 -15.09
N GLN A 27 -8.02 12.31 -15.46
CA GLN A 27 -8.87 13.00 -14.48
C GLN A 27 -10.04 12.15 -13.94
N GLN A 28 -10.35 11.02 -14.56
CA GLN A 28 -11.52 10.19 -14.24
C GLN A 28 -11.17 8.87 -13.53
N GLN A 29 -9.88 8.58 -13.32
CA GLN A 29 -9.48 7.34 -12.67
C GLN A 29 -9.39 7.52 -11.16
N ASP A 30 -10.02 6.61 -10.43
CA ASP A 30 -9.85 6.53 -8.99
C ASP A 30 -8.45 5.99 -8.66
N ILE A 31 -7.65 6.82 -7.97
CA ILE A 31 -6.27 6.51 -7.63
C ILE A 31 -6.19 6.27 -6.14
N ASN A 32 -5.87 5.05 -5.76
CA ASN A 32 -5.60 4.68 -4.39
C ASN A 32 -4.08 4.71 -4.13
N PHE A 33 -3.63 5.71 -3.39
CA PHE A 33 -2.23 5.82 -2.96
C PHE A 33 -1.96 4.81 -1.85
N ARG A 34 -1.07 3.85 -2.12
CA ARG A 34 -0.71 2.77 -1.19
C ARG A 34 0.51 3.14 -0.34
N VAL A 35 1.49 3.77 -0.97
CA VAL A 35 2.74 4.21 -0.35
C VAL A 35 3.15 5.53 -0.95
N ILE A 36 3.56 6.47 -0.12
CA ILE A 36 4.37 7.63 -0.50
C ILE A 36 5.50 7.70 0.53
N THR A 37 6.70 7.37 0.10
CA THR A 37 7.85 7.31 0.99
C THR A 37 9.08 7.94 0.36
N PHE A 38 10.03 8.35 1.20
CA PHE A 38 11.31 8.84 0.74
C PHE A 38 12.06 7.73 -0.02
N GLN A 39 12.56 8.08 -1.21
CA GLN A 39 13.46 7.23 -1.97
C GLN A 39 14.90 7.62 -1.68
N GLU A 40 15.61 6.74 -0.98
CA GLU A 40 17.01 6.98 -0.70
C GLU A 40 17.84 7.07 -1.97
N PRO A 41 18.76 8.04 -2.07
CA PRO A 41 19.75 8.08 -3.15
C PRO A 41 20.67 6.84 -3.12
N PRO A 42 21.36 6.53 -4.21
CA PRO A 42 22.35 5.47 -4.22
C PRO A 42 23.38 5.66 -3.09
N LYS A 43 23.72 4.60 -2.38
CA LYS A 43 24.57 4.62 -1.20
C LYS A 43 25.90 5.37 -1.44
N LYS A 44 26.50 5.21 -2.62
CA LYS A 44 27.73 5.93 -3.01
C LYS A 44 27.51 7.46 -2.97
N THR A 45 26.39 7.95 -3.49
CA THR A 45 26.03 9.37 -3.50
C THR A 45 25.80 9.88 -2.06
N MET A 46 25.12 9.08 -1.23
CA MET A 46 24.92 9.44 0.18
C MET A 46 26.24 9.57 0.94
N LEU A 47 27.13 8.59 0.82
CA LEU A 47 28.44 8.60 1.49
C LEU A 47 29.29 9.78 1.04
N SER A 48 29.39 10.02 -0.27
CA SER A 48 30.16 11.18 -0.80
C SER A 48 29.63 12.51 -0.26
N PHE A 49 28.30 12.67 -0.16
CA PHE A 49 27.70 13.88 0.38
C PHE A 49 27.99 14.04 1.90
N LEU A 50 27.94 12.96 2.67
CA LEU A 50 28.21 12.98 4.12
C LEU A 50 29.68 13.27 4.43
N GLU A 51 30.61 12.79 3.60
CA GLU A 51 32.04 13.03 3.77
C GLU A 51 32.44 14.48 3.48
N THR A 52 31.82 15.10 2.46
CA THR A 52 32.20 16.45 2.00
C THR A 52 30.98 17.30 1.64
N PRO A 53 30.07 17.62 2.57
CA PRO A 53 28.80 18.29 2.28
C PRO A 53 28.97 19.67 1.63
N SER A 54 30.07 20.36 1.92
CA SER A 54 30.34 21.73 1.42
C SER A 54 30.79 21.77 -0.02
N THR A 55 31.28 20.66 -0.58
CA THR A 55 31.85 20.60 -1.94
C THR A 55 31.05 19.70 -2.88
N GLN A 56 30.16 18.89 -2.37
CA GLN A 56 29.33 17.97 -3.15
C GLN A 56 27.99 18.57 -3.52
N THR A 57 27.50 18.22 -4.69
CA THR A 57 26.14 18.55 -5.10
C THR A 57 25.16 17.83 -4.19
N ARG A 58 24.19 18.57 -3.65
CA ARG A 58 23.12 18.02 -2.83
C ARG A 58 22.37 16.94 -3.64
N PRO A 59 22.19 15.72 -3.10
CA PRO A 59 21.37 14.70 -3.73
C PRO A 59 19.93 15.18 -3.94
N ALA A 60 19.34 14.85 -5.09
CA ALA A 60 17.94 15.14 -5.36
C ALA A 60 17.03 14.44 -4.34
N ARG A 61 15.97 15.13 -3.91
CA ARG A 61 14.95 14.53 -3.06
C ARG A 61 13.91 13.84 -3.92
N CYS A 62 13.84 12.53 -3.77
CA CYS A 62 12.90 11.70 -4.52
C CYS A 62 11.92 11.01 -3.58
N ALA A 63 10.69 10.83 -4.07
CA ALA A 63 9.66 10.01 -3.44
C ALA A 63 9.37 8.78 -4.31
N ARG A 64 9.30 7.59 -3.69
CA ARG A 64 8.65 6.43 -4.27
C ARG A 64 7.17 6.48 -3.95
N VAL A 65 6.35 6.29 -4.97
CA VAL A 65 4.89 6.33 -4.88
C VAL A 65 4.32 5.07 -5.49
N ASP A 66 3.65 4.25 -4.66
CA ASP A 66 2.94 3.07 -5.12
C ASP A 66 1.44 3.41 -5.17
N VAL A 67 0.80 3.18 -6.30
CA VAL A 67 -0.63 3.44 -6.49
C VAL A 67 -1.33 2.23 -7.09
N VAL A 68 -2.58 2.04 -6.70
CA VAL A 68 -3.51 1.14 -7.37
C VAL A 68 -4.53 1.99 -8.11
N VAL A 69 -4.75 1.67 -9.37
CA VAL A 69 -5.68 2.40 -10.25
C VAL A 69 -6.74 1.43 -10.76
N GLU A 70 -8.01 1.82 -10.69
CA GLU A 70 -9.08 1.05 -11.31
C GLU A 70 -9.00 1.24 -12.84
N MET A 71 -8.85 0.13 -13.55
CA MET A 71 -8.75 0.12 -15.00
C MET A 71 -10.11 -0.14 -15.62
N THR A 72 -10.31 0.36 -16.82
CA THR A 72 -11.51 0.09 -17.61
C THR A 72 -11.41 -1.20 -18.43
N ASP A 73 -10.27 -1.87 -18.37
CA ASP A 73 -10.01 -3.11 -19.07
C ASP A 73 -10.50 -4.31 -18.24
N ASP A 74 -11.22 -5.24 -18.85
CA ASP A 74 -11.81 -6.40 -18.17
C ASP A 74 -10.75 -7.42 -17.71
N ASP A 75 -9.54 -7.41 -18.31
CA ASP A 75 -8.49 -8.36 -17.98
C ASP A 75 -7.72 -7.99 -16.69
N GLU A 76 -7.65 -6.71 -16.35
CA GLU A 76 -6.99 -6.24 -15.13
C GLU A 76 -7.78 -5.09 -14.49
N LYS A 77 -8.75 -5.44 -13.66
CA LYS A 77 -9.60 -4.45 -13.00
C LYS A 77 -8.83 -3.43 -12.15
N PHE A 78 -7.73 -3.85 -11.52
CA PHE A 78 -6.89 -3.00 -10.68
C PHE A 78 -5.42 -3.19 -11.05
N ALA A 79 -4.78 -2.14 -11.51
CA ALA A 79 -3.38 -2.13 -11.87
C ALA A 79 -2.51 -1.49 -10.78
N LEU A 80 -1.39 -2.13 -10.46
CA LEU A 80 -0.40 -1.62 -9.51
C LEU A 80 0.73 -0.91 -10.26
N PHE A 81 0.96 0.34 -9.92
CA PHE A 81 2.07 1.13 -10.44
C PHE A 81 3.00 1.59 -9.32
N GLU A 82 4.30 1.57 -9.61
CA GLU A 82 5.34 2.21 -8.83
C GLU A 82 5.88 3.41 -9.61
N LEU A 83 5.93 4.58 -9.00
CA LEU A 83 6.44 5.79 -9.60
C LEU A 83 7.58 6.36 -8.76
N LEU A 84 8.60 6.87 -9.45
CA LEU A 84 9.65 7.68 -8.84
C LEU A 84 9.41 9.14 -9.18
N VAL A 85 9.27 9.96 -8.16
CA VAL A 85 9.01 11.40 -8.26
C VAL A 85 10.24 12.17 -7.81
N ASP A 86 10.79 12.98 -8.67
CA ASP A 86 11.79 14.00 -8.31
C ASP A 86 11.06 15.21 -7.73
N LEU A 87 11.17 15.42 -6.42
CA LEU A 87 10.51 16.51 -5.71
C LEU A 87 11.15 17.87 -6.01
N ASP A 88 12.44 17.92 -6.30
CA ASP A 88 13.12 19.17 -6.61
C ASP A 88 12.70 19.69 -8.00
N GLN A 89 12.56 18.79 -8.97
CA GLN A 89 12.12 19.13 -10.33
C GLN A 89 10.58 19.12 -10.49
N GLY A 90 9.84 18.55 -9.54
CA GLY A 90 8.39 18.46 -9.59
C GLY A 90 7.85 17.58 -10.72
N LYS A 91 8.53 16.45 -11.01
CA LYS A 91 8.14 15.55 -12.10
C LYS A 91 8.30 14.06 -11.75
N VAL A 92 7.53 13.22 -12.43
CA VAL A 92 7.74 11.76 -12.44
C VAL A 92 8.94 11.46 -13.35
N VAL A 93 9.94 10.77 -12.80
CA VAL A 93 11.16 10.38 -13.53
C VAL A 93 11.17 8.91 -13.95
N ALA A 94 10.33 8.07 -13.30
CA ALA A 94 10.11 6.69 -13.70
C ALA A 94 8.68 6.26 -13.34
N LYS A 95 8.09 5.39 -14.15
CA LYS A 95 6.79 4.75 -13.93
C LYS A 95 6.90 3.29 -14.35
N LEU A 96 6.63 2.38 -13.42
CA LEU A 96 6.64 0.94 -13.64
C LEU A 96 5.25 0.39 -13.39
N HIS A 97 4.70 -0.36 -14.34
CA HIS A 97 3.50 -1.15 -14.18
C HIS A 97 3.86 -2.56 -13.73
N HIS A 98 3.35 -2.98 -12.59
CA HIS A 98 3.51 -4.33 -12.06
C HIS A 98 2.36 -5.22 -12.56
N ALA A 99 2.36 -5.53 -13.86
CA ALA A 99 1.29 -6.29 -14.52
C ALA A 99 0.98 -7.61 -13.80
N GLY A 100 -0.30 -7.88 -13.58
CA GLY A 100 -0.79 -9.08 -12.90
C GLY A 100 -0.38 -9.20 -11.44
N LYS A 101 0.07 -8.12 -10.79
CA LYS A 101 0.39 -8.10 -9.36
C LYS A 101 -0.59 -7.20 -8.62
N HIS A 102 -0.81 -7.51 -7.35
CA HIS A 102 -1.62 -6.69 -6.46
C HIS A 102 -0.77 -6.09 -5.32
N SER A 103 -1.24 -5.02 -4.74
CA SER A 103 -0.66 -4.40 -3.55
C SER A 103 -1.01 -5.22 -2.29
N TYR A 104 -0.44 -4.84 -1.13
CA TYR A 104 -0.82 -5.47 0.16
C TYR A 104 -2.29 -5.25 0.49
N ILE A 105 -2.81 -6.04 1.43
CA ILE A 105 -4.17 -5.85 1.97
C ILE A 105 -4.28 -4.50 2.67
N ASP A 106 -5.44 -3.87 2.51
CA ASP A 106 -5.79 -2.60 3.14
C ASP A 106 -7.05 -2.75 3.98
N THR A 107 -7.38 -1.72 4.72
CA THR A 107 -8.56 -1.70 5.61
C THR A 107 -9.85 -1.98 4.86
N GLU A 108 -10.03 -1.43 3.66
CA GLU A 108 -11.23 -1.67 2.85
C GLU A 108 -11.33 -3.12 2.41
N PHE A 109 -10.22 -3.71 1.96
CA PHE A 109 -10.16 -5.13 1.63
C PHE A 109 -10.47 -6.00 2.86
N MET A 110 -9.90 -5.69 4.02
CA MET A 110 -10.17 -6.41 5.27
C MET A 110 -11.66 -6.36 5.64
N GLN A 111 -12.30 -5.20 5.54
CA GLN A 111 -13.74 -5.04 5.80
C GLN A 111 -14.59 -5.84 4.81
N ARG A 112 -14.21 -5.89 3.53
CA ARG A 112 -14.92 -6.70 2.53
C ARG A 112 -14.80 -8.19 2.82
N VAL A 113 -13.62 -8.66 3.22
CA VAL A 113 -13.39 -10.06 3.60
C VAL A 113 -14.20 -10.41 4.86
N GLU A 114 -14.17 -9.56 5.89
CA GLU A 114 -14.97 -9.75 7.10
C GLU A 114 -16.46 -9.86 6.77
N LYS A 115 -16.99 -8.91 5.99
CA LYS A 115 -18.40 -8.90 5.58
C LYS A 115 -18.77 -10.15 4.78
N ALA A 116 -17.93 -10.56 3.83
CA ALA A 116 -18.18 -11.76 3.03
C ALA A 116 -18.14 -13.03 3.89
N CYS A 117 -17.18 -13.13 4.80
CA CYS A 117 -17.04 -14.26 5.70
C CYS A 117 -18.26 -14.41 6.64
N LEU A 118 -18.70 -13.32 7.28
CA LEU A 118 -19.85 -13.33 8.17
C LEU A 118 -21.21 -13.49 7.45
N ALA A 119 -21.25 -13.24 6.13
CA ALA A 119 -22.44 -13.49 5.31
C ALA A 119 -22.53 -14.92 4.79
N ASP A 120 -21.42 -15.68 4.81
CA ASP A 120 -21.39 -17.06 4.36
C ASP A 120 -22.21 -17.97 5.29
N GLU A 121 -23.07 -18.82 4.70
CA GLU A 121 -23.99 -19.68 5.44
C GLU A 121 -23.25 -20.74 6.26
N GLY A 122 -22.23 -21.38 5.69
CA GLY A 122 -21.43 -22.39 6.37
C GLY A 122 -20.66 -21.80 7.56
N VAL A 123 -20.16 -20.58 7.43
CA VAL A 123 -19.50 -19.86 8.54
C VAL A 123 -20.51 -19.56 9.65
N ARG A 124 -21.73 -19.10 9.32
CA ARG A 124 -22.77 -18.83 10.32
C ARG A 124 -23.18 -20.08 11.08
N GLU A 125 -23.39 -21.20 10.38
CA GLU A 125 -23.70 -22.49 11.01
C GLU A 125 -22.58 -22.92 11.98
N GLN A 126 -21.32 -22.76 11.60
CA GLN A 126 -20.20 -23.07 12.49
C GLN A 126 -20.17 -22.17 13.74
N ILE A 127 -20.44 -20.86 13.56
CA ILE A 127 -20.51 -19.90 14.69
C ILE A 127 -21.63 -20.27 15.63
N GLU A 128 -22.82 -20.62 15.14
CA GLU A 128 -23.96 -21.08 15.94
C GLU A 128 -23.63 -22.37 16.70
N GLY A 129 -22.95 -23.31 16.04
CA GLY A 129 -22.49 -24.57 16.65
C GLY A 129 -21.49 -24.39 17.79
N LEU A 130 -20.82 -23.24 17.90
CA LEU A 130 -19.90 -22.92 19.00
C LEU A 130 -20.61 -22.67 20.34
N GLY A 131 -21.93 -22.43 20.34
CA GLY A 131 -22.69 -22.16 21.55
C GLY A 131 -22.12 -20.97 22.35
N LEU A 132 -21.78 -19.89 21.70
CA LEU A 132 -21.16 -18.72 22.33
C LEU A 132 -22.12 -18.09 23.37
N PRO A 133 -21.59 -17.55 24.48
CA PRO A 133 -22.42 -16.88 25.48
C PRO A 133 -23.04 -15.59 24.87
N GLU A 134 -24.18 -15.19 25.48
CA GLU A 134 -24.84 -13.94 25.07
C GLU A 134 -23.89 -12.74 25.11
N GLY A 135 -23.95 -11.91 24.07
CA GLY A 135 -23.06 -10.76 23.91
C GLY A 135 -21.66 -11.07 23.38
N ALA A 136 -21.32 -12.33 23.13
CA ALA A 136 -20.07 -12.67 22.46
C ALA A 136 -20.08 -12.18 20.99
N ARG A 137 -18.96 -11.62 20.53
CA ARG A 137 -18.78 -11.23 19.15
C ARG A 137 -17.71 -12.09 18.49
N VAL A 138 -18.00 -12.52 17.28
CA VAL A 138 -16.98 -13.15 16.42
C VAL A 138 -16.31 -12.04 15.61
N VAL A 139 -15.00 -12.02 15.66
CA VAL A 139 -14.16 -11.09 14.88
C VAL A 139 -13.46 -11.90 13.80
N VAL A 140 -13.53 -11.41 12.57
CA VAL A 140 -12.82 -11.97 11.42
C VAL A 140 -11.54 -11.19 11.24
N GLU A 141 -10.40 -11.88 11.25
CA GLU A 141 -9.09 -11.28 11.05
C GLU A 141 -8.50 -11.79 9.73
N PRO A 142 -8.58 -11.00 8.64
CA PRO A 142 -8.01 -11.37 7.36
C PRO A 142 -6.48 -11.27 7.37
N TRP A 143 -5.82 -12.32 6.94
CA TRP A 143 -4.37 -12.36 6.74
C TRP A 143 -4.03 -12.53 5.26
N ALA A 144 -2.95 -11.92 4.82
CA ALA A 144 -2.42 -12.22 3.51
C ALA A 144 -1.97 -13.69 3.45
N TYR A 145 -2.46 -14.42 2.46
CA TYR A 145 -2.02 -15.77 2.23
C TYR A 145 -0.84 -15.76 1.25
N ALA A 146 0.31 -16.19 1.71
CA ALA A 146 1.55 -16.20 0.94
C ALA A 146 2.28 -17.53 1.17
N THR A 147 2.30 -18.41 0.17
CA THR A 147 2.80 -19.77 0.31
C THR A 147 3.88 -20.18 -0.67
N ASP A 148 3.87 -19.68 -1.89
CA ASP A 148 4.74 -20.18 -2.94
C ASP A 148 5.61 -19.11 -3.63
N GLY A 149 5.41 -17.82 -3.32
CA GLY A 149 6.16 -16.73 -3.92
C GLY A 149 5.86 -16.46 -5.40
N GLU A 150 5.23 -17.40 -6.11
CA GLU A 150 4.89 -17.22 -7.53
C GLU A 150 3.47 -16.67 -7.72
N ASN A 151 2.51 -17.25 -7.01
CA ASN A 151 1.10 -16.86 -7.14
C ASN A 151 0.66 -15.83 -6.12
N ASP A 152 1.43 -15.64 -5.05
CA ASP A 152 1.12 -14.75 -3.93
C ASP A 152 0.86 -13.30 -4.36
N MET A 153 1.52 -12.86 -5.43
CA MET A 153 1.34 -11.50 -5.96
C MET A 153 0.30 -11.42 -7.08
N ARG A 154 -0.13 -12.56 -7.66
CA ARG A 154 -1.10 -12.59 -8.77
C ARG A 154 -2.54 -12.69 -8.31
N ARG A 155 -2.76 -13.37 -7.18
CA ARG A 155 -4.08 -13.57 -6.61
C ARG A 155 -4.08 -13.15 -5.16
N ARG A 156 -5.01 -12.26 -4.81
CA ARG A 156 -5.18 -11.84 -3.43
C ARG A 156 -6.04 -12.87 -2.70
N PHE A 157 -5.39 -13.76 -1.95
CA PHE A 157 -6.06 -14.66 -1.02
C PHE A 157 -5.95 -14.12 0.40
N SER A 158 -7.01 -14.32 1.17
CA SER A 158 -6.98 -14.10 2.62
C SER A 158 -7.24 -15.40 3.35
N MET A 159 -6.40 -15.69 4.32
CA MET A 159 -6.69 -16.66 5.36
C MET A 159 -7.49 -15.94 6.44
N VAL A 160 -8.59 -16.53 6.89
CA VAL A 160 -9.44 -15.96 7.93
C VAL A 160 -9.24 -16.79 9.19
N SER A 161 -8.79 -16.16 10.27
CA SER A 161 -8.82 -16.73 11.60
C SER A 161 -10.01 -16.15 12.38
N GLN A 162 -10.74 -17.01 13.06
CA GLN A 162 -11.84 -16.61 13.92
C GLN A 162 -11.36 -16.63 15.38
N TRP A 163 -11.49 -15.50 16.06
CA TRP A 163 -11.16 -15.37 17.46
C TRP A 163 -12.40 -15.19 18.30
N LYS A 164 -12.45 -15.90 19.41
CA LYS A 164 -13.48 -15.71 20.44
C LYS A 164 -13.09 -14.47 21.26
N ALA A 165 -13.78 -13.36 21.09
CA ALA A 165 -13.59 -12.22 21.97
C ALA A 165 -14.14 -12.58 23.37
N GLY A 166 -13.25 -12.67 24.36
CA GLY A 166 -13.67 -12.75 25.77
C GLY A 166 -14.29 -11.41 26.19
N THR A 167 -15.35 -11.48 26.99
CA THR A 167 -15.86 -10.32 27.72
C THR A 167 -14.75 -9.79 28.62
N CYS A 168 -14.26 -8.57 28.36
CA CYS A 168 -13.51 -7.84 29.38
C CYS A 168 -14.50 -7.49 30.51
N ASN A 169 -14.33 -8.10 31.68
CA ASN A 169 -14.90 -7.64 32.95
C ASN A 169 -14.10 -6.42 33.43
#